data_ce1d29c2e87cb2f977729832a8f9340d
#
_entry.id   ce1d29c2e87cb2f977729832a8f9340d
#
_cell.length_a   1.000
_cell.length_b   1.000
_cell.length_c   1.000
_cell.angle_alpha   90.00
_cell.angle_beta   90.00
_cell.angle_gamma   90.00
#
_symmetry.space_group_name_H-M   'P 1'
#
loop_
_entity.id
_entity.type
_entity.pdbx_description
1 polymer ?
#
loop_
_entity_poly.entity_id
_entity_poly.type
_entity_poly.pdbx_seq_one_letter_code
_entity_poly.pdbx_strand_id
1 'polypeptide(L)'
;MKASGKGLMSQTQYMNVGYVLDLLSPCNFLVFGLGEDSYIWEQINAGGKTVFLEDDLEWIEKFKDPDVNIKIHPVKYDTKAQEHADIGFDIEKLKMKLPDEVTSIEWDMILVDGPLGHNPPRPYKGPGRMQSIYTAHYLLKNNGICVVDDMGRLIEEKYASHFFGKENLYNIVENKVGIFKKRK
;
A
#
# COMPACT_ATOMS: atom_id res chain seq x y z
N MET A 1 -15.40 1.21 22.63
CA MET A 1 -15.54 0.06 21.73
C MET A 1 -14.16 -0.56 21.59
N LYS A 2 -13.97 -1.84 21.92
CA LYS A 2 -12.68 -2.50 21.74
C LYS A 2 -12.50 -2.76 20.24
N ALA A 3 -11.59 -2.03 19.58
CA ALA A 3 -11.13 -2.39 18.27
C ALA A 3 -10.60 -3.82 18.34
N SER A 4 -11.11 -4.70 17.48
CA SER A 4 -10.65 -6.07 17.37
C SER A 4 -9.24 -6.02 16.75
N GLY A 5 -8.21 -6.02 17.58
CA GLY A 5 -6.80 -5.86 17.19
C GLY A 5 -6.21 -7.01 16.37
N LYS A 6 -6.92 -7.43 15.32
CA LYS A 6 -6.44 -8.42 14.35
C LYS A 6 -6.37 -7.76 12.97
N GLY A 7 -5.20 -7.30 12.62
CA GLY A 7 -4.90 -6.76 11.30
C GLY A 7 -4.05 -5.48 11.28
N LEU A 8 -3.98 -4.75 12.37
CA LEU A 8 -3.17 -3.55 12.47
C LEU A 8 -1.67 -3.88 12.52
N MET A 9 -0.85 -2.98 12.02
CA MET A 9 0.60 -3.02 12.24
C MET A 9 0.90 -2.95 13.74
N SER A 10 1.99 -3.58 14.19
CA SER A 10 2.51 -3.40 15.53
C SER A 10 3.15 -2.02 15.69
N GLN A 11 3.38 -1.59 16.93
CA GLN A 11 4.11 -0.35 17.20
C GLN A 11 5.49 -0.34 16.50
N THR A 12 6.21 -1.46 16.52
CA THR A 12 7.51 -1.59 15.84
C THR A 12 7.38 -1.39 14.33
N GLN A 13 6.34 -1.95 13.71
CA GLN A 13 6.07 -1.81 12.29
C GLN A 13 5.75 -0.36 11.95
N TYR A 14 4.84 0.29 12.68
CA TYR A 14 4.54 1.72 12.51
C TYR A 14 5.77 2.59 12.64
N MET A 15 6.60 2.37 13.67
CA MET A 15 7.83 3.13 13.86
C MET A 15 8.81 2.99 12.69
N ASN A 16 8.96 1.78 12.13
CA ASN A 16 9.86 1.58 10.99
C ASN A 16 9.33 2.25 9.72
N VAL A 17 8.04 2.13 9.43
CA VAL A 17 7.42 2.82 8.27
C VAL A 17 7.51 4.33 8.44
N GLY A 18 7.14 4.84 9.61
CA GLY A 18 7.22 6.26 9.95
C GLY A 18 8.64 6.82 9.86
N TYR A 19 9.64 6.08 10.34
CA TYR A 19 11.04 6.47 10.23
C TYR A 19 11.51 6.57 8.76
N VAL A 20 11.12 5.63 7.91
CA VAL A 20 11.44 5.70 6.47
C VAL A 20 10.78 6.91 5.82
N LEU A 21 9.52 7.18 6.16
CA LEU A 21 8.80 8.35 5.65
C LEU A 21 9.43 9.66 6.12
N ASP A 22 9.78 9.76 7.40
CA ASP A 22 10.44 10.94 7.99
C ASP A 22 11.78 11.26 7.30
N LEU A 23 12.59 10.24 7.00
CA LEU A 23 13.84 10.40 6.26
C LEU A 23 13.66 10.93 4.83
N LEU A 24 12.49 10.69 4.22
CA LEU A 24 12.18 11.14 2.85
C LEU A 24 11.39 12.44 2.81
N SER A 25 10.75 12.81 3.93
CA SER A 25 9.87 13.97 4.05
C SER A 25 10.64 15.29 3.89
N PRO A 26 10.05 16.30 3.21
CA PRO A 26 8.79 16.26 2.48
C PRO A 26 8.91 15.55 1.12
N CYS A 27 7.99 14.64 0.81
CA CYS A 27 8.08 13.81 -0.39
C CYS A 27 6.71 13.57 -1.04
N ASN A 28 6.69 12.96 -2.23
CA ASN A 28 5.48 12.41 -2.84
C ASN A 28 5.23 11.02 -2.27
N PHE A 29 4.20 10.87 -1.45
CA PHE A 29 3.84 9.65 -0.76
C PHE A 29 2.47 9.15 -1.17
N LEU A 30 2.39 7.93 -1.69
CA LEU A 30 1.15 7.26 -2.09
C LEU A 30 0.85 6.09 -1.14
N VAL A 31 -0.39 5.99 -0.71
CA VAL A 31 -0.84 4.92 0.17
C VAL A 31 -2.01 4.18 -0.47
N PHE A 32 -1.88 2.87 -0.63
CA PHE A 32 -2.99 1.98 -0.93
C PHE A 32 -3.60 1.51 0.39
N GLY A 33 -4.84 1.91 0.64
CA GLY A 33 -5.57 1.72 1.89
C GLY A 33 -5.69 3.01 2.70
N LEU A 34 -6.80 3.13 3.39
CA LEU A 34 -7.10 4.23 4.31
C LEU A 34 -7.35 3.64 5.70
N GLY A 35 -6.74 4.18 6.72
CA GLY A 35 -6.83 3.69 8.10
C GLY A 35 -6.83 4.81 9.13
N GLU A 36 -7.05 4.47 10.39
CA GLU A 36 -6.98 5.44 11.49
C GLU A 36 -5.59 6.07 11.63
N ASP A 37 -4.57 5.44 11.06
CA ASP A 37 -3.18 5.89 10.97
C ASP A 37 -2.92 6.89 9.84
N SER A 38 -3.87 7.11 8.94
CA SER A 38 -3.72 8.02 7.80
C SER A 38 -3.36 9.44 8.22
N TYR A 39 -3.89 9.91 9.34
CA TYR A 39 -3.53 11.21 9.92
C TYR A 39 -2.06 11.28 10.36
N ILE A 40 -1.51 10.16 10.85
CA ILE A 40 -0.11 10.08 11.29
C ILE A 40 0.81 10.21 10.08
N TRP A 41 0.47 9.54 8.99
CA TRP A 41 1.24 9.59 7.75
C TRP A 41 1.29 11.01 7.18
N GLU A 42 0.13 11.71 7.18
CA GLU A 42 0.03 13.09 6.73
C GLU A 42 0.90 14.04 7.60
N GLN A 43 0.88 13.84 8.92
CA GLN A 43 1.69 14.64 9.84
C GLN A 43 3.20 14.42 9.67
N ILE A 44 3.63 13.17 9.49
CA ILE A 44 5.05 12.86 9.25
C ILE A 44 5.52 13.47 7.93
N ASN A 45 4.69 13.44 6.89
CA ASN A 45 5.01 14.00 5.57
C ASN A 45 4.60 15.47 5.43
N ALA A 46 4.57 16.23 6.52
CA ALA A 46 4.14 17.63 6.50
C ALA A 46 4.94 18.46 5.49
N GLY A 47 4.23 19.18 4.63
CA GLY A 47 4.82 19.94 3.53
C GLY A 47 5.13 19.12 2.27
N GLY A 48 4.96 17.81 2.31
CA GLY A 48 4.97 16.92 1.15
C GLY A 48 3.57 16.74 0.52
N LYS A 49 3.46 15.79 -0.39
CA LYS A 49 2.18 15.40 -0.98
C LYS A 49 1.87 13.97 -0.57
N THR A 50 0.80 13.79 0.22
CA THR A 50 0.29 12.47 0.58
C THR A 50 -1.04 12.22 -0.13
N VAL A 51 -1.20 11.05 -0.73
CA VAL A 51 -2.43 10.65 -1.43
C VAL A 51 -2.80 9.23 -1.02
N PHE A 52 -4.08 9.01 -0.72
CA PHE A 52 -4.64 7.73 -0.35
C PHE A 52 -5.54 7.19 -1.46
N LEU A 53 -5.44 5.88 -1.73
CA LEU A 53 -6.30 5.14 -2.65
C LEU A 53 -7.11 4.14 -1.83
N GLU A 54 -8.44 4.24 -1.86
CA GLU A 54 -9.34 3.41 -1.05
C GLU A 54 -10.50 2.89 -1.88
N ASP A 55 -10.91 1.65 -1.67
CA ASP A 55 -12.03 1.01 -2.39
C ASP A 55 -13.33 0.95 -1.58
N ASP A 56 -13.26 1.12 -0.27
CA ASP A 56 -14.44 1.13 0.62
C ASP A 56 -15.02 2.55 0.75
N LEU A 57 -16.13 2.80 0.06
CA LEU A 57 -16.79 4.12 0.07
C LEU A 57 -17.35 4.49 1.45
N GLU A 58 -17.78 3.51 2.24
CA GLU A 58 -18.26 3.77 3.61
C GLU A 58 -17.09 4.18 4.51
N TRP A 59 -15.91 3.60 4.27
CA TRP A 59 -14.70 3.95 4.97
C TRP A 59 -14.20 5.35 4.58
N ILE A 60 -14.21 5.68 3.28
CA ILE A 60 -13.87 7.01 2.79
C ILE A 60 -14.76 8.08 3.44
N GLU A 61 -16.06 7.82 3.56
CA GLU A 61 -17.01 8.78 4.16
C GLU A 61 -16.68 9.14 5.62
N LYS A 62 -16.09 8.21 6.38
CA LYS A 62 -15.65 8.47 7.76
C LYS A 62 -14.48 9.44 7.86
N PHE A 63 -13.69 9.58 6.79
CA PHE A 63 -12.53 10.46 6.72
C PHE A 63 -12.83 11.80 6.03
N LYS A 64 -14.08 12.07 5.68
CA LYS A 64 -14.52 13.38 5.18
C LYS A 64 -14.71 14.37 6.32
N ASP A 65 -13.64 14.67 7.02
CA ASP A 65 -13.61 15.74 8.01
C ASP A 65 -13.16 17.04 7.30
N PRO A 66 -13.99 18.11 7.31
CA PRO A 66 -13.63 19.37 6.68
C PRO A 66 -12.40 20.06 7.31
N ASP A 67 -12.08 19.70 8.55
CA ASP A 67 -10.92 20.26 9.27
C ASP A 67 -9.62 19.49 8.98
N VAL A 68 -9.71 18.36 8.22
CA VAL A 68 -8.56 17.51 7.89
C VAL A 68 -8.45 17.34 6.39
N ASN A 69 -7.43 17.94 5.80
CA ASN A 69 -7.19 17.92 4.36
C ASN A 69 -6.44 16.66 3.92
N ILE A 70 -7.07 15.47 4.10
CA ILE A 70 -6.53 14.22 3.55
C ILE A 70 -7.01 14.05 2.12
N LYS A 71 -6.06 13.89 1.18
CA LYS A 71 -6.36 13.65 -0.23
C LYS A 71 -6.66 12.18 -0.46
N ILE A 72 -7.90 11.85 -0.73
CA ILE A 72 -8.36 10.48 -0.97
C ILE A 72 -8.93 10.37 -2.38
N HIS A 73 -8.55 9.32 -3.12
CA HIS A 73 -9.19 8.93 -4.36
C HIS A 73 -9.86 7.57 -4.20
N PRO A 74 -11.17 7.48 -4.48
CA PRO A 74 -11.84 6.19 -4.57
C PRO A 74 -11.29 5.41 -5.77
N VAL A 75 -10.97 4.14 -5.55
CA VAL A 75 -10.48 3.24 -6.59
C VAL A 75 -11.31 1.95 -6.63
N LYS A 76 -11.19 1.22 -7.72
CA LYS A 76 -11.82 -0.08 -7.88
C LYS A 76 -10.78 -1.11 -8.27
N TYR A 77 -10.83 -2.25 -7.58
CA TYR A 77 -10.02 -3.42 -7.92
C TYR A 77 -10.85 -4.39 -8.77
N ASP A 78 -10.24 -4.90 -9.83
CA ASP A 78 -10.89 -5.83 -10.77
C ASP A 78 -10.45 -7.29 -10.54
N THR A 79 -9.51 -7.52 -9.62
CA THR A 79 -9.01 -8.84 -9.24
C THR A 79 -9.75 -9.41 -8.04
N LYS A 80 -9.64 -10.74 -7.86
CA LYS A 80 -10.04 -11.44 -6.64
C LYS A 80 -8.86 -12.26 -6.14
N ALA A 81 -8.61 -12.24 -4.84
CA ALA A 81 -7.47 -12.92 -4.25
C ALA A 81 -7.40 -14.41 -4.60
N GLN A 82 -8.54 -15.09 -4.72
CA GLN A 82 -8.62 -16.50 -5.11
C GLN A 82 -8.16 -16.78 -6.54
N GLU A 83 -8.15 -15.78 -7.40
CA GLU A 83 -7.75 -15.89 -8.82
C GLU A 83 -6.25 -15.64 -9.02
N HIS A 84 -5.49 -15.46 -7.95
CA HIS A 84 -4.07 -15.08 -8.02
C HIS A 84 -3.20 -16.04 -8.85
N ALA A 85 -3.57 -17.32 -8.91
CA ALA A 85 -2.84 -18.30 -9.71
C ALA A 85 -3.11 -18.13 -11.21
N ASP A 86 -4.36 -17.86 -11.59
CA ASP A 86 -4.78 -17.66 -12.98
C ASP A 86 -4.42 -16.29 -13.52
N ILE A 87 -4.36 -15.27 -12.64
CA ILE A 87 -3.87 -13.93 -12.98
C ILE A 87 -2.36 -13.99 -13.21
N GLY A 88 -1.64 -14.74 -12.37
CA GLY A 88 -0.19 -14.78 -12.43
C GLY A 88 0.43 -13.38 -12.37
N PHE A 89 1.31 -13.10 -13.32
CA PHE A 89 1.95 -11.79 -13.46
C PHE A 89 1.54 -11.08 -14.77
N ASP A 90 0.34 -11.38 -15.26
CA ASP A 90 -0.23 -10.75 -16.45
C ASP A 90 -0.50 -9.26 -16.20
N ILE A 91 0.33 -8.43 -16.81
CA ILE A 91 0.29 -6.98 -16.64
C ILE A 91 -1.06 -6.40 -17.04
N GLU A 92 -1.69 -6.92 -18.09
CA GLU A 92 -3.01 -6.39 -18.55
C GLU A 92 -4.12 -6.65 -17.53
N LYS A 93 -4.02 -7.74 -16.77
CA LYS A 93 -4.97 -8.04 -15.67
C LYS A 93 -4.64 -7.26 -14.39
N LEU A 94 -3.40 -6.79 -14.25
CA LEU A 94 -2.94 -6.10 -13.05
C LEU A 94 -3.05 -4.58 -13.14
N LYS A 95 -3.21 -4.02 -14.34
CA LYS A 95 -3.40 -2.58 -14.51
C LYS A 95 -4.65 -2.08 -13.80
N MET A 96 -4.53 -0.97 -13.11
CA MET A 96 -5.64 -0.25 -12.49
C MET A 96 -6.00 1.00 -13.30
N LYS A 97 -7.28 1.35 -13.28
CA LYS A 97 -7.73 2.67 -13.73
C LYS A 97 -7.56 3.65 -12.57
N LEU A 98 -6.64 4.57 -12.72
CA LEU A 98 -6.34 5.58 -11.72
C LEU A 98 -6.54 6.99 -12.28
N PRO A 99 -6.83 7.99 -11.43
CA PRO A 99 -6.88 9.38 -11.85
C PRO A 99 -5.52 9.85 -12.41
N ASP A 100 -5.56 10.76 -13.38
CA ASP A 100 -4.35 11.37 -13.96
C ASP A 100 -3.50 12.05 -12.88
N GLU A 101 -4.12 12.58 -11.86
CA GLU A 101 -3.46 13.19 -10.71
C GLU A 101 -2.55 12.21 -9.93
N VAL A 102 -2.83 10.91 -10.01
CA VAL A 102 -2.00 9.85 -9.41
C VAL A 102 -0.94 9.35 -10.38
N THR A 103 -1.31 9.21 -11.65
CA THR A 103 -0.43 8.61 -12.68
C THR A 103 0.59 9.57 -13.26
N SER A 104 0.38 10.89 -13.14
CA SER A 104 1.28 11.95 -13.63
C SER A 104 2.42 12.29 -12.67
N ILE A 105 2.45 11.67 -11.49
CA ILE A 105 3.45 11.92 -10.44
C ILE A 105 4.41 10.73 -10.35
N GLU A 106 5.70 11.02 -10.22
CA GLU A 106 6.67 10.06 -9.74
C GLU A 106 6.65 10.04 -8.20
N TRP A 107 6.37 8.89 -7.64
CA TRP A 107 6.24 8.73 -6.19
C TRP A 107 7.58 8.37 -5.55
N ASP A 108 7.95 9.08 -4.49
CA ASP A 108 9.17 8.84 -3.71
C ASP A 108 9.03 7.63 -2.81
N MET A 109 7.86 7.51 -2.18
CA MET A 109 7.49 6.39 -1.33
C MET A 109 6.08 5.91 -1.66
N ILE A 110 5.89 4.61 -1.60
CA ILE A 110 4.55 3.99 -1.71
C ILE A 110 4.37 2.98 -0.58
N LEU A 111 3.26 3.08 0.14
CA LEU A 111 2.82 2.09 1.12
C LEU A 111 1.67 1.26 0.53
N VAL A 112 1.81 -0.05 0.53
CA VAL A 112 0.75 -0.99 0.13
C VAL A 112 0.21 -1.67 1.38
N ASP A 113 -0.87 -1.13 1.93
CA ASP A 113 -1.63 -1.69 3.05
C ASP A 113 -3.11 -1.98 2.70
N GLY A 114 -3.48 -1.77 1.48
CA GLY A 114 -4.78 -2.05 0.88
C GLY A 114 -4.67 -2.68 -0.51
N PRO A 115 -5.76 -3.23 -1.01
CA PRO A 115 -7.04 -3.51 -0.37
C PRO A 115 -7.00 -4.71 0.58
N LEU A 116 -8.18 -5.14 1.06
CA LEU A 116 -8.29 -6.33 1.91
C LEU A 116 -7.63 -7.54 1.26
N GLY A 117 -6.60 -8.06 1.92
CA GLY A 117 -5.86 -9.23 1.47
C GLY A 117 -6.47 -10.55 1.93
N HIS A 118 -5.82 -11.66 1.57
CA HIS A 118 -6.20 -12.99 2.04
C HIS A 118 -5.48 -13.34 3.34
N ASN A 119 -6.24 -13.79 4.33
CA ASN A 119 -5.71 -14.25 5.61
C ASN A 119 -6.21 -15.67 5.93
N PRO A 120 -5.44 -16.75 5.67
CA PRO A 120 -5.81 -18.12 6.03
C PRO A 120 -6.05 -18.27 7.55
N PRO A 121 -6.95 -19.16 8.01
CA PRO A 121 -7.72 -20.15 7.23
C PRO A 121 -9.08 -19.63 6.71
N ARG A 122 -9.32 -18.33 6.72
CA ARG A 122 -10.56 -17.76 6.18
C ARG A 122 -10.62 -17.90 4.67
N PRO A 123 -11.80 -18.13 4.07
CA PRO A 123 -11.93 -18.16 2.62
C PRO A 123 -11.45 -16.83 2.03
N TYR A 124 -10.88 -16.90 0.83
CA TYR A 124 -10.49 -15.71 0.08
C TYR A 124 -11.69 -14.75 -0.05
N LYS A 125 -11.56 -13.58 0.55
CA LYS A 125 -12.53 -12.50 0.42
C LYS A 125 -11.77 -11.24 0.01
N GLY A 126 -12.37 -10.50 -0.93
CA GLY A 126 -11.79 -9.25 -1.43
C GLY A 126 -10.81 -9.43 -2.59
N PRO A 127 -10.31 -8.31 -3.10
CA PRO A 127 -9.52 -8.27 -4.33
C PRO A 127 -8.10 -8.83 -4.19
N GLY A 128 -7.52 -8.83 -2.98
CA GLY A 128 -6.09 -9.09 -2.80
C GLY A 128 -5.22 -7.91 -3.25
N ARG A 129 -3.95 -7.92 -2.87
CA ARG A 129 -3.02 -6.79 -3.12
C ARG A 129 -2.23 -6.90 -4.42
N MET A 130 -2.64 -7.76 -5.35
CA MET A 130 -1.92 -7.99 -6.60
C MET A 130 -1.81 -6.73 -7.46
N GLN A 131 -2.94 -6.04 -7.68
CA GLN A 131 -2.99 -4.80 -8.45
C GLN A 131 -2.27 -3.65 -7.75
N SER A 132 -2.41 -3.52 -6.42
CA SER A 132 -1.72 -2.49 -5.64
C SER A 132 -0.21 -2.64 -5.73
N ILE A 133 0.32 -3.86 -5.57
CA ILE A 133 1.77 -4.15 -5.63
C ILE A 133 2.33 -3.89 -7.03
N TYR A 134 1.64 -4.35 -8.08
CA TYR A 134 2.04 -4.04 -9.46
C TYR A 134 2.02 -2.53 -9.73
N THR A 135 0.95 -1.85 -9.34
CA THR A 135 0.78 -0.41 -9.55
C THR A 135 1.83 0.39 -8.77
N ALA A 136 2.13 -0.03 -7.54
CA ALA A 136 3.21 0.56 -6.75
C ALA A 136 4.55 0.43 -7.47
N HIS A 137 4.88 -0.74 -8.01
CA HIS A 137 6.10 -0.92 -8.81
C HIS A 137 6.13 0.00 -10.04
N TYR A 138 5.00 0.15 -10.73
CA TYR A 138 4.91 0.97 -11.94
C TYR A 138 5.08 2.46 -11.63
N LEU A 139 4.41 2.99 -10.59
CA LEU A 139 4.38 4.42 -10.24
C LEU A 139 5.59 4.89 -9.42
N LEU A 140 6.28 3.97 -8.73
CA LEU A 140 7.42 4.31 -7.89
C LEU A 140 8.59 4.78 -8.76
N LYS A 141 9.19 5.91 -8.43
CA LYS A 141 10.39 6.39 -9.12
C LYS A 141 11.58 5.46 -8.91
N ASN A 142 12.60 5.58 -9.77
CA ASN A 142 13.88 4.92 -9.53
C ASN A 142 14.50 5.38 -8.21
N ASN A 143 15.05 4.45 -7.44
CA ASN A 143 15.55 4.62 -6.07
C ASN A 143 14.49 4.99 -5.03
N GLY A 144 13.20 5.00 -5.39
CA GLY A 144 12.09 5.15 -4.45
C GLY A 144 11.92 3.93 -3.54
N ILE A 145 11.16 4.11 -2.48
CA ILE A 145 10.91 3.08 -1.46
C ILE A 145 9.47 2.59 -1.56
N CYS A 146 9.29 1.28 -1.69
CA CYS A 146 7.99 0.65 -1.51
C CYS A 146 7.94 -0.13 -0.20
N VAL A 147 6.90 0.11 0.58
CA VAL A 147 6.60 -0.66 1.78
C VAL A 147 5.37 -1.52 1.50
N VAL A 148 5.46 -2.82 1.75
CA VAL A 148 4.36 -3.76 1.56
C VAL A 148 4.03 -4.41 2.89
N ASP A 149 2.82 -4.20 3.39
CA ASP A 149 2.33 -4.86 4.60
C ASP A 149 1.86 -6.29 4.29
N ASP A 150 1.81 -7.11 5.34
CA ASP A 150 1.37 -8.51 5.28
C ASP A 150 2.25 -9.45 4.41
N MET A 151 3.54 -9.18 4.32
CA MET A 151 4.52 -10.01 3.58
C MET A 151 4.59 -11.46 4.04
N GLY A 152 4.03 -11.81 5.20
CA GLY A 152 3.85 -13.20 5.62
C GLY A 152 2.73 -13.94 4.89
N ARG A 153 2.00 -13.28 4.00
CA ARG A 153 0.95 -13.89 3.17
C ARG A 153 1.50 -14.25 1.78
N LEU A 154 1.00 -15.34 1.24
CA LEU A 154 1.47 -15.91 -0.03
C LEU A 154 1.39 -14.91 -1.21
N ILE A 155 0.29 -14.17 -1.30
CA ILE A 155 0.05 -13.26 -2.43
C ILE A 155 1.02 -12.07 -2.34
N GLU A 156 1.08 -11.43 -1.19
CA GLU A 156 1.92 -10.26 -0.95
C GLU A 156 3.40 -10.61 -1.16
N GLU A 157 3.89 -11.71 -0.58
CA GLU A 157 5.27 -12.16 -0.77
C GLU A 157 5.57 -12.49 -2.24
N LYS A 158 4.69 -13.24 -2.91
CA LYS A 158 4.86 -13.66 -4.30
C LYS A 158 4.95 -12.47 -5.25
N TYR A 159 4.00 -11.53 -5.14
CA TYR A 159 3.92 -10.39 -6.06
C TYR A 159 4.99 -9.34 -5.77
N ALA A 160 5.25 -9.03 -4.50
CA ALA A 160 6.32 -8.11 -4.12
C ALA A 160 7.69 -8.64 -4.55
N SER A 161 7.97 -9.92 -4.32
CA SER A 161 9.23 -10.55 -4.75
C SER A 161 9.39 -10.57 -6.26
N HIS A 162 8.29 -10.72 -7.03
CA HIS A 162 8.36 -10.72 -8.50
C HIS A 162 8.62 -9.33 -9.06
N PHE A 163 7.85 -8.32 -8.63
CA PHE A 163 7.93 -6.99 -9.23
C PHE A 163 9.09 -6.16 -8.70
N PHE A 164 9.39 -6.23 -7.41
CA PHE A 164 10.50 -5.47 -6.83
C PHE A 164 11.83 -6.24 -6.82
N GLY A 165 11.80 -7.58 -6.92
CA GLY A 165 13.00 -8.42 -6.78
C GLY A 165 13.35 -8.68 -5.32
N LYS A 166 13.65 -9.94 -4.97
CA LYS A 166 14.07 -10.33 -3.61
C LYS A 166 15.35 -9.65 -3.17
N GLU A 167 16.26 -9.41 -4.12
CA GLU A 167 17.54 -8.73 -3.92
C GLU A 167 17.41 -7.24 -3.58
N ASN A 168 16.23 -6.67 -3.82
CA ASN A 168 15.89 -5.28 -3.51
C ASN A 168 15.11 -5.13 -2.20
N LEU A 169 14.82 -6.23 -1.52
CA LEU A 169 14.29 -6.23 -0.17
C LEU A 169 15.36 -5.74 0.80
N TYR A 170 15.21 -4.51 1.28
CA TYR A 170 16.15 -3.86 2.19
C TYR A 170 15.96 -4.32 3.64
N ASN A 171 14.71 -4.50 4.05
CA ASN A 171 14.36 -4.94 5.41
C ASN A 171 13.01 -5.65 5.41
N ILE A 172 12.81 -6.53 6.39
CA ILE A 172 11.52 -7.11 6.72
C ILE A 172 11.28 -7.00 8.22
N VAL A 173 10.29 -6.23 8.62
CA VAL A 173 9.98 -5.94 10.02
C VAL A 173 8.99 -6.98 10.54
N GLU A 174 9.41 -7.75 11.57
CA GLU A 174 8.58 -8.77 12.24
C GLU A 174 7.94 -9.79 11.26
N ASN A 175 8.64 -10.15 10.19
CA ASN A 175 8.17 -11.04 9.12
C ASN A 175 6.83 -10.61 8.49
N LYS A 176 6.47 -9.33 8.61
CA LYS A 176 5.19 -8.82 8.16
C LYS A 176 5.31 -7.62 7.21
N VAL A 177 6.17 -6.65 7.49
CA VAL A 177 6.30 -5.45 6.67
C VAL A 177 7.61 -5.50 5.89
N GLY A 178 7.52 -5.61 4.58
CA GLY A 178 8.67 -5.60 3.66
C GLY A 178 8.96 -4.20 3.16
N ILE A 179 10.23 -3.78 3.21
CA ILE A 179 10.71 -2.49 2.71
C ILE A 179 11.62 -2.77 1.52
N PHE A 180 11.19 -2.35 0.34
CA PHE A 180 11.90 -2.53 -0.93
C PHE A 180 12.45 -1.20 -1.43
N LYS A 181 13.64 -1.22 -2.01
CA LYS A 181 14.20 -0.08 -2.74
C LYS A 181 14.21 -0.41 -4.23
N LYS A 182 13.41 0.31 -5.03
CA LYS A 182 13.42 0.12 -6.50
C LYS A 182 14.77 0.53 -7.07
N ARG A 183 15.47 -0.41 -7.69
CA ARG A 183 16.68 -0.13 -8.47
C ARG A 183 16.30 0.18 -9.92
N LYS A 184 17.27 0.78 -10.64
CA LYS A 184 17.11 1.05 -12.08
C LYS A 184 16.98 -0.25 -12.88
#